data_454578fb6ccb3c9d678ff3af999ee2c0
#
_entry.id   454578fb6ccb3c9d678ff3af999ee2c0
#
_cell.length_a   1.000
_cell.length_b   1.000
_cell.length_c   1.000
_cell.angle_alpha   90.00
_cell.angle_beta   90.00
_cell.angle_gamma   90.00
#
_symmetry.space_group_name_H-M   'P 1'
#
loop_
_entity.id
_entity.type
_entity.pdbx_description
1 polymer ?
#
loop_
_entity_poly.entity_id
_entity_poly.type
_entity_poly.pdbx_seq_one_letter_code
_entity_poly.pdbx_strand_id
1 'polypeptide(L)'
;MIQKVKKVAKKKTQQKTNAMRMVEQHKVPYKEYEFAWSEDHLSAESVAESLGIEKGRIFKTLVTVGNKTGPVVAVIPGNQELDLKKLAKASGNKKVEMLHLKDLETTTGYIRGGCSPIGMKKQFPTYLAEEAQQYSAIIVSAGKRGMQIELAPEAILSLTNGQFAEITTKEEVETEPFICF
;
A
#
# COMPACT_ATOMS: atom_id res chain seq x y z
N MET A 1 -12.11 -43.89 -27.02
CA MET A 1 -11.43 -43.23 -25.90
C MET A 1 -12.14 -41.93 -25.60
N ILE A 2 -12.86 -41.86 -24.49
CA ILE A 2 -13.59 -40.66 -24.06
C ILE A 2 -12.63 -39.85 -23.20
N GLN A 3 -12.17 -38.72 -23.71
CA GLN A 3 -11.39 -37.78 -22.93
C GLN A 3 -12.32 -37.12 -21.89
N LYS A 4 -12.05 -37.39 -20.59
CA LYS A 4 -12.68 -36.70 -19.49
C LYS A 4 -12.22 -35.23 -19.49
N VAL A 5 -13.10 -34.33 -19.91
CA VAL A 5 -12.94 -32.90 -19.73
C VAL A 5 -12.96 -32.63 -18.23
N LYS A 6 -11.80 -32.26 -17.65
CA LYS A 6 -11.72 -31.77 -16.28
C LYS A 6 -12.52 -30.48 -16.18
N LYS A 7 -13.63 -30.52 -15.45
CA LYS A 7 -14.36 -29.30 -15.05
C LYS A 7 -13.38 -28.37 -14.32
N VAL A 8 -13.06 -27.23 -14.95
CA VAL A 8 -12.38 -26.12 -14.30
C VAL A 8 -13.30 -25.65 -13.18
N ALA A 9 -12.87 -25.81 -11.93
CA ALA A 9 -13.60 -25.30 -10.78
C ALA A 9 -13.80 -23.79 -10.96
N LYS A 10 -15.04 -23.33 -10.92
CA LYS A 10 -15.38 -21.91 -10.89
C LYS A 10 -14.62 -21.29 -9.73
N LYS A 11 -13.58 -20.45 -10.01
CA LYS A 11 -12.97 -19.56 -9.02
C LYS A 11 -14.12 -18.82 -8.33
N LYS A 12 -14.23 -18.98 -7.01
CA LYS A 12 -15.11 -18.12 -6.20
C LYS A 12 -14.76 -16.69 -6.57
N THR A 13 -15.72 -15.93 -7.06
CA THR A 13 -15.56 -14.51 -7.36
C THR A 13 -15.23 -13.82 -6.04
N GLN A 14 -13.95 -13.53 -5.81
CA GLN A 14 -13.56 -12.80 -4.62
C GLN A 14 -14.18 -11.39 -4.71
N GLN A 15 -14.79 -10.98 -3.61
CA GLN A 15 -15.40 -9.66 -3.54
C GLN A 15 -14.31 -8.59 -3.69
N LYS A 16 -14.42 -7.76 -4.72
CA LYS A 16 -13.46 -6.70 -5.00
C LYS A 16 -13.46 -5.67 -3.88
N THR A 17 -12.27 -5.22 -3.50
CA THR A 17 -12.09 -4.14 -2.54
C THR A 17 -12.43 -2.78 -3.15
N ASN A 18 -12.56 -1.74 -2.33
CA ASN A 18 -12.74 -0.37 -2.81
C ASN A 18 -11.56 0.08 -3.68
N ALA A 19 -10.33 -0.29 -3.30
CA ALA A 19 -9.14 0.02 -4.08
C ALA A 19 -9.21 -0.60 -5.49
N MET A 20 -9.55 -1.88 -5.59
CA MET A 20 -9.67 -2.58 -6.87
C MET A 20 -10.80 -2.01 -7.73
N ARG A 21 -11.95 -1.69 -7.16
CA ARG A 21 -13.04 -1.05 -7.88
C ARG A 21 -12.63 0.30 -8.45
N MET A 22 -11.92 1.09 -7.66
CA MET A 22 -11.47 2.43 -8.09
C MET A 22 -10.46 2.35 -9.23
N VAL A 23 -9.50 1.41 -9.13
CA VAL A 23 -8.52 1.15 -10.19
C VAL A 23 -9.20 0.73 -11.49
N GLU A 24 -10.16 -0.19 -11.44
CA GLU A 24 -10.91 -0.65 -12.61
C GLU A 24 -11.82 0.44 -13.19
N GLN A 25 -12.48 1.21 -12.34
CA GLN A 25 -13.36 2.31 -12.75
C GLN A 25 -12.61 3.37 -13.55
N HIS A 26 -11.35 3.63 -13.19
CA HIS A 26 -10.48 4.57 -13.90
C HIS A 26 -9.69 3.90 -15.04
N LYS A 27 -9.96 2.64 -15.34
CA LYS A 27 -9.31 1.85 -16.42
C LYS A 27 -7.79 1.81 -16.31
N VAL A 28 -7.26 1.78 -15.09
CA VAL A 28 -5.84 1.64 -14.82
C VAL A 28 -5.44 0.18 -14.95
N PRO A 29 -4.43 -0.17 -15.77
CA PRO A 29 -3.87 -1.51 -15.81
C PRO A 29 -3.25 -1.87 -14.47
N TYR A 30 -3.56 -3.04 -13.94
CA TYR A 30 -2.99 -3.54 -12.70
C TYR A 30 -2.89 -5.07 -12.69
N LYS A 31 -2.05 -5.57 -11.80
CA LYS A 31 -1.85 -7.00 -11.59
C LYS A 31 -2.13 -7.34 -10.14
N GLU A 32 -2.84 -8.43 -9.89
CA GLU A 32 -3.17 -8.89 -8.54
C GLU A 32 -2.17 -9.94 -8.05
N TYR A 33 -1.83 -9.87 -6.77
CA TYR A 33 -1.06 -10.89 -6.06
C TYR A 33 -1.81 -11.31 -4.79
N GLU A 34 -1.87 -12.61 -4.57
CA GLU A 34 -2.39 -13.21 -3.35
C GLU A 34 -1.26 -13.92 -2.61
N PHE A 35 -1.24 -13.80 -1.31
CA PHE A 35 -0.31 -14.51 -0.43
C PHE A 35 -0.98 -14.91 0.88
N ALA A 36 -0.45 -15.95 1.53
CA ALA A 36 -0.93 -16.38 2.85
C ALA A 36 -0.52 -15.33 3.90
N TRP A 37 -1.51 -14.58 4.40
CA TRP A 37 -1.29 -13.60 5.45
C TRP A 37 -1.24 -14.29 6.81
N SER A 38 -0.25 -13.94 7.63
CA SER A 38 -0.18 -14.32 9.04
C SER A 38 0.44 -13.19 9.86
N GLU A 39 0.08 -13.10 11.13
CA GLU A 39 0.65 -12.08 12.02
C GLU A 39 2.16 -12.27 12.26
N ASP A 40 2.66 -13.51 12.09
CA ASP A 40 4.05 -13.88 12.36
C ASP A 40 5.00 -13.66 11.16
N HIS A 41 4.48 -13.42 9.96
CA HIS A 41 5.25 -13.38 8.71
C HIS A 41 4.87 -12.19 7.83
N LEU A 42 4.98 -10.98 8.37
CA LEU A 42 4.54 -9.76 7.71
C LEU A 42 5.68 -8.85 7.23
N SER A 43 6.90 -9.36 7.05
CA SER A 43 7.95 -8.52 6.48
C SER A 43 7.79 -8.35 4.97
N ALA A 44 8.15 -7.19 4.44
CA ALA A 44 8.23 -6.96 3.00
C ALA A 44 9.12 -8.00 2.32
N GLU A 45 10.13 -8.47 3.03
CA GLU A 45 11.05 -9.49 2.56
C GLU A 45 10.35 -10.83 2.37
N SER A 46 9.58 -11.28 3.35
CA SER A 46 8.86 -12.55 3.23
C SER A 46 7.78 -12.49 2.15
N VAL A 47 7.11 -11.36 1.98
CA VAL A 47 6.16 -11.16 0.89
C VAL A 47 6.88 -11.15 -0.47
N ALA A 48 7.98 -10.42 -0.59
CA ALA A 48 8.78 -10.34 -1.81
C ALA A 48 9.31 -11.72 -2.22
N GLU A 49 9.85 -12.48 -1.26
CA GLU A 49 10.34 -13.84 -1.48
C GLU A 49 9.21 -14.77 -1.95
N SER A 50 8.07 -14.75 -1.29
CA SER A 50 6.93 -15.60 -1.64
C SER A 50 6.35 -15.29 -3.02
N LEU A 51 6.47 -14.07 -3.48
CA LEU A 51 6.00 -13.61 -4.80
C LEU A 51 7.09 -13.60 -5.88
N GLY A 52 8.35 -13.84 -5.52
CA GLY A 52 9.48 -13.77 -6.44
C GLY A 52 9.75 -12.35 -6.97
N ILE A 53 9.54 -11.33 -6.15
CA ILE A 53 9.59 -9.92 -6.52
C ILE A 53 10.73 -9.22 -5.81
N GLU A 54 11.32 -8.21 -6.45
CA GLU A 54 12.34 -7.35 -5.85
C GLU A 54 11.76 -6.59 -4.64
N LYS A 55 12.46 -6.65 -3.49
CA LYS A 55 12.03 -6.06 -2.21
C LYS A 55 11.67 -4.57 -2.30
N GLY A 56 12.46 -3.80 -3.02
CA GLY A 56 12.28 -2.36 -3.17
C GLY A 56 11.02 -1.97 -3.92
N ARG A 57 10.36 -2.89 -4.61
CA ARG A 57 9.10 -2.66 -5.33
C ARG A 57 7.85 -2.77 -4.47
N ILE A 58 7.97 -3.34 -3.28
CA ILE A 58 6.85 -3.49 -2.34
C ILE A 58 6.82 -2.27 -1.43
N PHE A 59 5.73 -1.53 -1.49
CA PHE A 59 5.49 -0.30 -0.72
C PHE A 59 4.46 -0.54 0.36
N LYS A 60 4.65 0.10 1.49
CA LYS A 60 3.71 0.10 2.61
C LYS A 60 3.01 1.45 2.72
N THR A 61 1.76 1.42 3.13
CA THR A 61 0.94 2.60 3.38
C THR A 61 0.91 2.90 4.86
N LEU A 62 1.35 4.08 5.23
CA LEU A 62 1.37 4.57 6.61
C LEU A 62 0.42 5.76 6.74
N VAL A 63 -0.37 5.78 7.78
CA VAL A 63 -1.28 6.89 8.08
C VAL A 63 -0.77 7.66 9.28
N THR A 64 -0.61 8.94 9.09
CA THR A 64 -0.12 9.89 10.09
C THR A 64 -1.16 10.96 10.37
N VAL A 65 -0.96 11.76 11.39
CA VAL A 65 -1.77 12.93 11.72
C VAL A 65 -0.88 14.15 11.81
N GLY A 66 -1.15 15.13 10.97
CA GLY A 66 -0.51 16.43 11.00
C GLY A 66 -1.26 17.41 11.88
N ASN A 67 -0.51 18.30 12.56
CA ASN A 67 -1.10 19.27 13.47
C ASN A 67 -1.94 20.35 12.77
N LYS A 68 -1.76 20.55 11.46
CA LYS A 68 -2.54 21.51 10.65
C LYS A 68 -3.54 20.83 9.72
N THR A 69 -3.17 19.72 9.12
CA THR A 69 -3.94 19.07 8.05
C THR A 69 -4.87 17.96 8.54
N GLY A 70 -4.66 17.43 9.75
CA GLY A 70 -5.23 16.14 10.12
C GLY A 70 -4.52 14.98 9.44
N PRO A 71 -5.23 13.90 9.05
CA PRO A 71 -4.60 12.73 8.48
C PRO A 71 -3.78 13.02 7.22
N VAL A 72 -2.58 12.41 7.15
CA VAL A 72 -1.67 12.44 6.01
C VAL A 72 -1.20 11.02 5.73
N VAL A 73 -1.33 10.60 4.49
CA VAL A 73 -0.95 9.27 4.03
C VAL A 73 0.44 9.28 3.40
N ALA A 74 1.31 8.39 3.84
CA ALA A 74 2.63 8.17 3.27
C ALA A 74 2.75 6.75 2.71
N VAL A 75 3.25 6.63 1.50
CA VAL A 75 3.49 5.34 0.83
C VAL A 75 4.99 5.25 0.57
N ILE A 76 5.66 4.32 1.24
CA ILE A 76 7.12 4.20 1.21
C ILE A 76 7.55 2.75 0.93
N PRO A 77 8.79 2.52 0.44
CA PRO A 77 9.33 1.17 0.34
C PRO A 77 9.23 0.42 1.66
N GLY A 78 8.81 -0.83 1.60
CA GLY A 78 8.58 -1.64 2.80
C GLY A 78 9.82 -1.89 3.65
N ASN A 79 11.02 -1.82 3.05
CA ASN A 79 12.31 -1.96 3.72
C ASN A 79 12.92 -0.64 4.20
N GLN A 80 12.17 0.45 4.14
CA GLN A 80 12.63 1.76 4.60
C GLN A 80 11.73 2.32 5.70
N GLU A 81 12.22 3.32 6.41
CA GLU A 81 11.46 4.02 7.45
C GLU A 81 10.97 5.38 6.97
N LEU A 82 9.80 5.75 7.46
CA LEU A 82 9.24 7.08 7.25
C LEU A 82 10.00 8.11 8.10
N ASP A 83 10.48 9.18 7.47
CA ASP A 83 10.96 10.35 8.16
C ASP A 83 9.81 11.33 8.43
N LEU A 84 9.36 11.36 9.68
CA LEU A 84 8.22 12.20 10.07
C LEU A 84 8.50 13.70 9.91
N LYS A 85 9.75 14.14 10.04
CA LYS A 85 10.13 15.54 9.84
C LYS A 85 10.05 15.94 8.36
N LYS A 86 10.53 15.06 7.47
CA LYS A 86 10.41 15.25 6.02
C LYS A 86 8.96 15.26 5.59
N LEU A 87 8.14 14.36 6.11
CA LEU A 87 6.71 14.31 5.82
C LEU A 87 5.99 15.57 6.33
N ALA A 88 6.31 16.04 7.53
CA ALA A 88 5.77 17.29 8.06
C ALA A 88 6.06 18.46 7.11
N LYS A 89 7.30 18.58 6.68
CA LYS A 89 7.73 19.63 5.74
C LYS A 89 6.97 19.52 4.40
N ALA A 90 6.91 18.33 3.82
CA ALA A 90 6.23 18.08 2.54
C ALA A 90 4.73 18.39 2.61
N SER A 91 4.08 18.11 3.72
CA SER A 91 2.64 18.28 3.93
C SER A 91 2.24 19.65 4.49
N GLY A 92 3.19 20.54 4.75
CA GLY A 92 2.92 21.86 5.33
C GLY A 92 2.55 21.85 6.81
N ASN A 93 2.88 20.78 7.52
CA ASN A 93 2.70 20.65 8.95
C ASN A 93 3.98 21.07 9.71
N LYS A 94 3.81 21.48 10.94
CA LYS A 94 4.95 21.66 11.88
C LYS A 94 5.37 20.32 12.47
N LYS A 95 4.40 19.43 12.69
CA LYS A 95 4.61 18.12 13.28
C LYS A 95 3.61 17.14 12.69
N VAL A 96 4.06 15.93 12.43
CA VAL A 96 3.21 14.76 12.15
C VAL A 96 3.57 13.63 13.10
N GLU A 97 2.58 12.86 13.47
CA GLU A 97 2.70 11.67 14.31
C GLU A 97 1.99 10.50 13.66
N MET A 98 2.39 9.29 14.00
CA MET A 98 1.67 8.11 13.54
C MET A 98 0.25 8.10 14.09
N LEU A 99 -0.72 7.76 13.24
CA LEU A 99 -2.10 7.54 13.68
C LEU A 99 -2.15 6.35 14.65
N HIS A 100 -2.92 6.47 15.72
CA HIS A 100 -3.15 5.32 16.60
C HIS A 100 -3.86 4.19 15.84
N LEU A 101 -3.40 2.96 16.05
CA LEU A 101 -3.94 1.79 15.36
C LEU A 101 -5.46 1.63 15.56
N LYS A 102 -5.96 1.94 16.76
CA LYS A 102 -7.40 1.91 17.09
C LYS A 102 -8.27 2.82 16.21
N ASP A 103 -7.68 3.86 15.64
CA ASP A 103 -8.38 4.87 14.83
C ASP A 103 -8.26 4.58 13.32
N LEU A 104 -7.47 3.59 12.93
CA LEU A 104 -7.16 3.32 11.52
C LEU A 104 -8.42 2.99 10.71
N GLU A 105 -9.23 2.06 11.17
CA GLU A 105 -10.42 1.62 10.45
C GLU A 105 -11.48 2.72 10.34
N THR A 106 -11.71 3.45 11.43
CA THR A 106 -12.66 4.58 11.43
C THR A 106 -12.20 5.72 10.53
N THR A 107 -10.89 5.93 10.42
CA THR A 107 -10.29 6.98 9.60
C THR A 107 -10.25 6.61 8.11
N THR A 108 -9.80 5.41 7.78
CA THR A 108 -9.51 5.01 6.40
C THR A 108 -10.52 4.04 5.79
N GLY A 109 -11.23 3.27 6.60
CA GLY A 109 -12.06 2.16 6.16
C GLY A 109 -11.29 0.84 5.98
N TYR A 110 -9.99 0.85 6.19
CA TYR A 110 -9.11 -0.31 6.09
C TYR A 110 -8.58 -0.74 7.45
N ILE A 111 -8.18 -2.00 7.56
CA ILE A 111 -7.61 -2.57 8.76
C ILE A 111 -6.08 -2.74 8.62
N ARG A 112 -5.40 -2.91 9.75
CA ARG A 112 -3.96 -3.23 9.78
C ARG A 112 -3.64 -4.45 8.89
N GLY A 113 -2.60 -4.34 8.08
CA GLY A 113 -2.19 -5.38 7.14
C GLY A 113 -2.97 -5.38 5.81
N GLY A 114 -3.99 -4.54 5.67
CA GLY A 114 -4.80 -4.41 4.48
C GLY A 114 -5.12 -2.96 4.11
N CYS A 115 -4.33 -1.99 4.56
CA CYS A 115 -4.54 -0.58 4.25
C CYS A 115 -3.95 -0.21 2.89
N SER A 116 -4.82 0.16 1.95
CA SER A 116 -4.42 0.69 0.64
C SER A 116 -4.40 2.22 0.63
N PRO A 117 -3.50 2.86 -0.12
CA PRO A 117 -3.57 4.30 -0.34
C PRO A 117 -4.76 4.70 -1.22
N ILE A 118 -5.33 3.75 -1.95
CA ILE A 118 -6.41 3.94 -2.91
C ILE A 118 -7.73 3.51 -2.28
N GLY A 119 -8.79 4.32 -2.47
CA GLY A 119 -10.13 3.95 -2.04
C GLY A 119 -10.41 4.10 -0.56
N MET A 120 -9.68 4.95 0.16
CA MET A 120 -9.99 5.32 1.55
C MET A 120 -11.35 6.01 1.65
N LYS A 121 -11.98 5.98 2.83
CA LYS A 121 -13.28 6.65 3.09
C LYS A 121 -13.29 8.12 2.71
N LYS A 122 -12.16 8.80 2.94
CA LYS A 122 -11.90 10.18 2.53
C LYS A 122 -10.57 10.23 1.80
N GLN A 123 -10.45 11.16 0.87
CA GLN A 123 -9.17 11.45 0.24
C GLN A 123 -8.36 12.37 1.14
N PHE A 124 -7.31 11.81 1.74
CA PHE A 124 -6.36 12.57 2.52
C PHE A 124 -5.16 12.99 1.67
N PRO A 125 -4.43 14.05 2.05
CA PRO A 125 -3.15 14.35 1.43
C PRO A 125 -2.26 13.10 1.42
N THR A 126 -1.80 12.71 0.23
CA THR A 126 -1.05 11.46 0.02
C THR A 126 0.29 11.77 -0.63
N TYR A 127 1.35 11.23 -0.04
CA TYR A 127 2.73 11.39 -0.49
C TYR A 127 3.32 10.01 -0.78
N LEU A 128 3.80 9.86 -2.01
CA LEU A 128 4.50 8.66 -2.46
C LEU A 128 6.01 8.94 -2.45
N ALA A 129 6.78 8.08 -1.79
CA ALA A 129 8.21 8.23 -1.73
C ALA A 129 8.83 8.32 -3.13
N GLU A 130 9.76 9.23 -3.30
CA GLU A 130 10.41 9.47 -4.61
C GLU A 130 11.12 8.24 -5.18
N GLU A 131 11.51 7.28 -4.33
CA GLU A 131 12.09 6.00 -4.74
C GLU A 131 11.18 5.19 -5.67
N ALA A 132 9.87 5.44 -5.63
CA ALA A 132 8.92 4.80 -6.55
C ALA A 132 9.19 5.16 -8.02
N GLN A 133 9.80 6.30 -8.28
CA GLN A 133 10.14 6.74 -9.64
C GLN A 133 11.17 5.86 -10.34
N GLN A 134 11.89 5.02 -9.60
CA GLN A 134 12.86 4.06 -10.14
C GLN A 134 12.18 2.85 -10.82
N TYR A 135 10.89 2.66 -10.59
CA TYR A 135 10.14 1.51 -11.06
C TYR A 135 9.03 1.91 -12.03
N SER A 136 8.82 1.09 -13.05
CA SER A 136 7.66 1.25 -13.94
C SER A 136 6.35 0.87 -13.25
N ALA A 137 6.41 -0.02 -12.28
CA ALA A 137 5.29 -0.43 -11.44
C ALA A 137 5.76 -0.77 -10.03
N ILE A 138 4.96 -0.44 -9.05
CA ILE A 138 5.16 -0.79 -7.65
C ILE A 138 3.97 -1.57 -7.10
N ILE A 139 4.16 -2.20 -5.96
CA ILE A 139 3.17 -3.06 -5.33
C ILE A 139 2.71 -2.42 -4.03
N VAL A 140 1.41 -2.30 -3.88
CA VAL A 140 0.76 -1.77 -2.68
C VAL A 140 -0.36 -2.71 -2.24
N SER A 141 -0.81 -2.57 -0.98
CA SER A 141 -1.99 -3.32 -0.52
C SER A 141 -3.21 -3.01 -1.39
N ALA A 142 -3.97 -4.04 -1.68
CA ALA A 142 -5.24 -3.95 -2.41
C ALA A 142 -6.44 -3.59 -1.53
N GLY A 143 -6.23 -3.33 -0.23
CA GLY A 143 -7.30 -3.03 0.72
C GLY A 143 -7.85 -4.26 1.46
N LYS A 144 -7.14 -5.37 1.42
CA LYS A 144 -7.47 -6.62 2.11
C LYS A 144 -6.18 -7.35 2.47
N ARG A 145 -6.15 -7.96 3.66
CA ARG A 145 -5.04 -8.83 4.09
C ARG A 145 -4.79 -9.95 3.08
N GLY A 146 -3.54 -10.18 2.74
CA GLY A 146 -3.15 -11.22 1.79
C GLY A 146 -3.34 -10.87 0.31
N MET A 147 -3.72 -9.64 -0.01
CA MET A 147 -3.96 -9.21 -1.37
C MET A 147 -3.24 -7.91 -1.67
N GLN A 148 -2.48 -7.91 -2.77
CA GLN A 148 -1.75 -6.74 -3.24
C GLN A 148 -2.01 -6.50 -4.72
N ILE A 149 -1.78 -5.27 -5.16
CA ILE A 149 -1.87 -4.86 -6.56
C ILE A 149 -0.58 -4.18 -7.00
N GLU A 150 -0.21 -4.45 -8.24
CA GLU A 150 0.92 -3.84 -8.94
C GLU A 150 0.39 -2.88 -9.99
N LEU A 151 0.81 -1.64 -9.92
CA LEU A 151 0.44 -0.61 -10.88
C LEU A 151 1.52 0.48 -10.96
N ALA A 152 1.43 1.32 -11.99
CA ALA A 152 2.37 2.43 -12.15
C ALA A 152 2.27 3.43 -10.98
N PRO A 153 3.40 3.95 -10.48
CA PRO A 153 3.38 4.97 -9.43
C PRO A 153 2.55 6.20 -9.79
N GLU A 154 2.61 6.64 -11.02
CA GLU A 154 1.85 7.78 -11.54
C GLU A 154 0.33 7.53 -11.47
N ALA A 155 -0.09 6.29 -11.66
CA ALA A 155 -1.50 5.91 -11.51
C ALA A 155 -1.97 6.04 -10.07
N ILE A 156 -1.14 5.69 -9.09
CA ILE A 156 -1.44 5.90 -7.67
C ILE A 156 -1.61 7.38 -7.38
N LEU A 157 -0.72 8.23 -7.88
CA LEU A 157 -0.84 9.68 -7.71
C LEU A 157 -2.12 10.23 -8.33
N SER A 158 -2.48 9.76 -9.51
CA SER A 158 -3.72 10.16 -10.18
C SER A 158 -4.97 9.76 -9.38
N LEU A 159 -5.00 8.52 -8.87
CA LEU A 159 -6.13 7.98 -8.10
C LEU A 159 -6.27 8.60 -6.70
N THR A 160 -5.19 9.09 -6.12
CA THR A 160 -5.16 9.65 -4.76
C THR A 160 -5.02 11.17 -4.74
N ASN A 161 -4.84 11.79 -5.89
CA ASN A 161 -4.45 13.20 -6.01
C ASN A 161 -3.19 13.51 -5.19
N GLY A 162 -2.27 12.56 -5.15
CA GLY A 162 -1.03 12.61 -4.40
C GLY A 162 0.13 13.21 -5.18
N GLN A 163 1.29 13.21 -4.54
CA GLN A 163 2.54 13.68 -5.16
C GLN A 163 3.73 12.89 -4.66
N PHE A 164 4.80 12.89 -5.45
CA PHE A 164 6.09 12.37 -5.00
C PHE A 164 6.72 13.30 -3.98
N ALA A 165 7.40 12.73 -3.00
CA ALA A 165 8.15 13.48 -2.00
C ALA A 165 9.32 12.68 -1.44
N GLU A 166 10.34 13.37 -1.00
CA GLU A 166 11.41 12.79 -0.19
C GLU A 166 10.93 12.68 1.25
N ILE A 167 10.56 11.47 1.67
CA ILE A 167 9.94 11.21 2.97
C ILE A 167 10.51 10.02 3.73
N THR A 168 11.56 9.40 3.22
CA THR A 168 12.25 8.29 3.88
C THR A 168 13.55 8.73 4.54
N THR A 169 13.98 7.94 5.53
CA THR A 169 15.30 8.12 6.17
C THR A 169 16.45 7.74 5.24
N LYS A 170 16.17 7.01 4.14
CA LYS A 170 17.13 6.41 3.21
C LYS A 170 18.06 5.34 3.82
N GLU A 171 17.77 4.90 5.03
CA GLU A 171 18.43 3.78 5.66
C GLU A 171 17.57 2.53 5.45
N GLU A 172 18.19 1.46 4.96
CA GLU A 172 17.55 0.14 4.95
C GLU A 172 17.49 -0.37 6.39
N VAL A 173 16.31 -0.65 6.88
CA VAL A 173 16.12 -1.25 8.19
C VAL A 173 16.06 -2.76 8.01
N GLU A 174 16.92 -3.50 8.72
CA GLU A 174 16.73 -4.91 8.90
C GLU A 174 15.38 -5.13 9.59
N THR A 175 14.55 -5.88 8.94
CA THR A 175 13.12 -5.95 9.08
C THR A 175 12.63 -6.20 10.50
N GLU A 176 12.09 -5.17 11.12
CA GLU A 176 11.02 -5.33 12.07
C GLU A 176 9.76 -5.85 11.33
N PRO A 177 8.96 -6.72 11.95
CA PRO A 177 7.77 -7.24 11.30
C PRO A 177 6.90 -6.08 10.80
N PHE A 178 6.43 -6.22 9.59
CA PHE A 178 5.63 -5.26 8.86
C PHE A 178 4.49 -4.72 9.73
N ILE A 179 4.72 -3.62 10.42
CA ILE A 179 3.61 -2.82 10.94
C ILE A 179 3.12 -1.95 9.79
N CYS A 180 2.60 -2.61 8.76
CA CYS A 180 1.80 -1.95 7.76
C CYS A 180 0.43 -1.69 8.35
N PHE A 181 0.13 -0.46 8.45
CA PHE A 181 -1.27 -0.14 8.43
C PHE A 181 -1.88 -0.57 7.10
#